data_90878faa0c49e674677872fd5e152964
#
_entry.id   90878faa0c49e674677872fd5e152964
#
_cell.length_a   1.000
_cell.length_b   1.000
_cell.length_c   1.000
_cell.angle_alpha   90.00
_cell.angle_beta   90.00
_cell.angle_gamma   90.00
#
_symmetry.space_group_name_H-M   'P 1'
#
loop_
_entity.id
_entity.type
_entity.pdbx_description
1 polymer ?
#
loop_
_entity_poly.entity_id
_entity_poly.type
_entity_poly.pdbx_seq_one_letter_code
_entity_poly.pdbx_strand_id
1 'polypeptide(L)'
;MMSCTVTPVFEQFANSYDAATPIQSQAAEHLAQLIVRYHTGVTDMCVVDVGCGTGKLTQAVMSKFLQNAALASAQLYGVDTAASMLAIWQQRVAHLLSMPLSSTPVSSLPTSPMTLHSQALCANMADMALANQSADLVMSSFALHWTSPSVIAELGRIVKTKGQLHLAIPVAGSFHQVRQRFPKLPVFDFLPSHAWLAAIETLRQQRQGTLMYQAEQSFAFSYDNLKSLLKNLKQMGGAVSGKDSIDTATLRRYLQDQSPIGLDYQLLMIGLQL
;
A
#
# COMPACT_ATOMS: atom_id res chain seq x y z
N MET A 1 2.51 5.81 -18.80
CA MET A 1 1.94 7.13 -18.40
C MET A 1 0.45 6.96 -18.10
N MET A 2 0.08 6.54 -16.88
CA MET A 2 -1.32 6.45 -16.41
C MET A 2 -1.61 7.36 -15.21
N SER A 3 -0.65 8.14 -14.76
CA SER A 3 -0.69 8.90 -13.49
C SER A 3 -1.71 10.05 -13.43
N CYS A 4 -2.11 10.67 -14.53
CA CYS A 4 -2.95 11.88 -14.49
C CYS A 4 -4.47 11.63 -14.39
N THR A 5 -4.96 10.40 -14.63
CA THR A 5 -6.40 10.10 -14.67
C THR A 5 -6.95 9.52 -13.37
N VAL A 6 -6.12 8.99 -12.51
CA VAL A 6 -6.52 8.28 -11.27
C VAL A 6 -6.58 9.22 -10.06
N THR A 7 -5.70 10.22 -9.99
CA THR A 7 -5.65 11.21 -8.91
C THR A 7 -7.01 11.89 -8.64
N PRO A 8 -7.79 12.35 -9.66
CA PRO A 8 -9.09 12.97 -9.41
C PRO A 8 -10.11 12.06 -8.70
N VAL A 9 -10.03 10.74 -8.93
CA VAL A 9 -10.93 9.79 -8.26
C VAL A 9 -10.55 9.65 -6.78
N PHE A 10 -9.27 9.57 -6.48
CA PHE A 10 -8.79 9.53 -5.10
C PHE A 10 -9.11 10.82 -4.34
N GLU A 11 -8.99 11.98 -4.99
CA GLU A 11 -9.42 13.26 -4.41
C GLU A 11 -10.92 13.24 -4.05
N GLN A 12 -11.77 12.73 -4.95
CA GLN A 12 -13.22 12.71 -4.76
C GLN A 12 -13.66 11.77 -3.63
N PHE A 13 -13.02 10.59 -3.49
CA PHE A 13 -13.47 9.53 -2.61
C PHE A 13 -12.64 9.35 -1.34
N ALA A 14 -11.69 10.24 -1.05
CA ALA A 14 -10.78 10.12 0.09
C ALA A 14 -11.52 9.82 1.42
N ASN A 15 -12.59 10.54 1.73
CA ASN A 15 -13.35 10.38 2.98
C ASN A 15 -14.09 9.03 3.10
N SER A 16 -14.42 8.39 1.98
CA SER A 16 -15.12 7.09 1.97
C SER A 16 -14.18 5.92 1.64
N TYR A 17 -12.93 6.21 1.31
CA TYR A 17 -11.96 5.24 0.82
C TYR A 17 -11.72 4.09 1.81
N ASP A 18 -11.59 4.39 3.08
CA ASP A 18 -11.30 3.37 4.10
C ASP A 18 -12.41 2.34 4.26
N ALA A 19 -13.66 2.77 4.21
CA ALA A 19 -14.81 1.86 4.23
C ALA A 19 -14.92 1.01 2.95
N ALA A 20 -14.45 1.55 1.82
CA ALA A 20 -14.48 0.87 0.53
C ALA A 20 -13.31 -0.11 0.31
N THR A 21 -12.29 -0.12 1.19
CA THR A 21 -11.02 -0.84 0.96
C THR A 21 -10.67 -1.85 2.07
N PRO A 22 -11.55 -2.85 2.37
CA PRO A 22 -11.28 -3.85 3.39
C PRO A 22 -10.08 -4.74 3.05
N ILE A 23 -9.89 -5.10 1.77
CA ILE A 23 -8.75 -5.93 1.32
C ILE A 23 -7.43 -5.18 1.50
N GLN A 24 -7.39 -3.88 1.17
CA GLN A 24 -6.21 -3.05 1.39
C GLN A 24 -5.85 -2.95 2.88
N SER A 25 -6.85 -2.92 3.76
CA SER A 25 -6.64 -2.93 5.21
C SER A 25 -6.02 -4.25 5.68
N GLN A 26 -6.53 -5.39 5.18
CA GLN A 26 -5.98 -6.71 5.50
C GLN A 26 -4.53 -6.86 4.99
N ALA A 27 -4.26 -6.41 3.77
CA ALA A 27 -2.92 -6.45 3.19
C ALA A 27 -1.94 -5.55 3.94
N ALA A 28 -2.35 -4.34 4.32
CA ALA A 28 -1.54 -3.42 5.12
C ALA A 28 -1.19 -4.03 6.49
N GLU A 29 -2.17 -4.65 7.16
CA GLU A 29 -1.95 -5.32 8.44
C GLU A 29 -0.97 -6.51 8.30
N HIS A 30 -1.13 -7.32 7.26
CA HIS A 30 -0.24 -8.44 7.00
C HIS A 30 1.20 -7.97 6.66
N LEU A 31 1.33 -6.94 5.80
CA LEU A 31 2.64 -6.36 5.48
C LEU A 31 3.29 -5.76 6.73
N ALA A 32 2.51 -5.09 7.59
CA ALA A 32 3.02 -4.54 8.85
C ALA A 32 3.56 -5.63 9.80
N GLN A 33 2.91 -6.80 9.87
CA GLN A 33 3.41 -7.95 10.64
C GLN A 33 4.77 -8.44 10.09
N LEU A 34 4.92 -8.51 8.76
CA LEU A 34 6.19 -8.89 8.13
C LEU A 34 7.27 -7.84 8.41
N ILE A 35 6.96 -6.54 8.26
CA ILE A 35 7.90 -5.44 8.55
C ILE A 35 8.43 -5.57 9.98
N VAL A 36 7.54 -5.64 10.97
CA VAL A 36 7.95 -5.69 12.40
C VAL A 36 8.75 -6.96 12.73
N ARG A 37 8.43 -8.08 12.07
CA ARG A 37 9.17 -9.35 12.26
C ARG A 37 10.63 -9.24 11.80
N TYR A 38 10.90 -8.49 10.73
CA TYR A 38 12.24 -8.37 10.15
C TYR A 38 12.97 -7.10 10.54
N HIS A 39 12.27 -6.14 11.15
CA HIS A 39 12.85 -4.87 11.57
C HIS A 39 13.04 -4.86 13.08
N THR A 40 14.23 -5.23 13.55
CA THR A 40 14.56 -5.36 14.98
C THR A 40 15.63 -4.36 15.41
N GLY A 41 15.45 -3.76 16.59
CA GLY A 41 16.52 -3.06 17.30
C GLY A 41 16.85 -1.65 16.83
N VAL A 42 15.94 -0.95 16.12
CA VAL A 42 16.16 0.45 15.70
C VAL A 42 15.45 1.40 16.65
N THR A 43 16.21 2.33 17.25
CA THR A 43 15.66 3.34 18.17
C THR A 43 15.23 4.61 17.46
N ASP A 44 15.91 4.97 16.35
CA ASP A 44 15.66 6.17 15.55
C ASP A 44 15.55 5.77 14.09
N MET A 45 14.45 6.12 13.42
CA MET A 45 14.22 5.69 12.04
C MET A 45 13.55 6.75 11.18
N CYS A 46 13.93 6.77 9.91
CA CYS A 46 13.25 7.45 8.84
C CYS A 46 12.42 6.46 8.04
N VAL A 47 11.10 6.65 8.02
CA VAL A 47 10.12 5.78 7.35
C VAL A 47 9.47 6.54 6.21
N VAL A 48 9.42 5.93 5.03
CA VAL A 48 8.72 6.48 3.85
C VAL A 48 7.62 5.51 3.42
N ASP A 49 6.36 5.95 3.48
CA ASP A 49 5.19 5.24 2.97
C ASP A 49 4.86 5.79 1.57
N VAL A 50 5.13 4.98 0.54
CA VAL A 50 5.01 5.39 -0.87
C VAL A 50 3.68 4.98 -1.46
N GLY A 51 2.91 5.98 -1.95
CA GLY A 51 1.49 5.81 -2.26
C GLY A 51 0.69 5.58 -1.00
N CYS A 52 0.93 6.42 0.03
CA CYS A 52 0.44 6.20 1.39
C CYS A 52 -1.08 6.24 1.52
N GLY A 53 -1.79 6.86 0.53
CA GLY A 53 -3.23 7.04 0.57
C GLY A 53 -3.68 7.67 1.88
N THR A 54 -4.65 7.06 2.54
CA THR A 54 -5.15 7.49 3.85
C THR A 54 -4.26 7.07 5.04
N GLY A 55 -3.15 6.34 4.82
CA GLY A 55 -2.19 5.97 5.85
C GLY A 55 -2.47 4.66 6.60
N LYS A 56 -3.21 3.73 6.00
CA LYS A 56 -3.49 2.43 6.63
C LYS A 56 -2.21 1.64 6.96
N LEU A 57 -1.26 1.60 6.03
CA LEU A 57 0.01 0.91 6.25
C LEU A 57 0.85 1.62 7.30
N THR A 58 1.00 2.96 7.21
CA THR A 58 1.67 3.77 8.24
C THR A 58 1.09 3.48 9.62
N GLN A 59 -0.25 3.50 9.78
CA GLN A 59 -0.92 3.21 11.04
C GLN A 59 -0.61 1.81 11.55
N ALA A 60 -0.74 0.79 10.70
CA ALA A 60 -0.53 -0.60 11.08
C ALA A 60 0.91 -0.85 11.54
N VAL A 61 1.89 -0.32 10.84
CA VAL A 61 3.32 -0.44 11.16
C VAL A 61 3.65 0.31 12.45
N MET A 62 3.28 1.58 12.53
CA MET A 62 3.63 2.43 13.67
C MET A 62 2.95 1.97 14.96
N SER A 63 1.69 1.52 14.91
CA SER A 63 1.02 0.95 16.08
C SER A 63 1.77 -0.27 16.65
N LYS A 64 2.34 -1.12 15.79
CA LYS A 64 3.11 -2.29 16.22
C LYS A 64 4.48 -1.91 16.79
N PHE A 65 5.18 -0.94 16.20
CA PHE A 65 6.44 -0.43 16.73
C PHE A 65 6.25 0.23 18.10
N LEU A 66 5.17 1.01 18.27
CA LEU A 66 4.81 1.64 19.54
C LEU A 66 4.51 0.62 20.63
N GLN A 67 3.78 -0.45 20.30
CA GLN A 67 3.46 -1.53 21.26
C GLN A 67 4.70 -2.30 21.71
N ASN A 68 5.71 -2.42 20.86
CA ASN A 68 6.94 -3.16 21.16
C ASN A 68 8.00 -2.33 21.87
N ALA A 69 7.73 -1.04 22.21
CA ALA A 69 8.63 -0.10 22.88
C ALA A 69 10.06 -0.03 22.25
N ALA A 70 10.19 -0.36 20.98
CA ALA A 70 11.47 -0.46 20.29
C ALA A 70 11.91 0.87 19.64
N LEU A 71 11.05 1.89 19.66
CA LEU A 71 11.25 3.13 18.92
C LEU A 71 11.35 4.33 19.86
N ALA A 72 12.46 5.06 19.83
CA ALA A 72 12.65 6.30 20.59
C ALA A 72 12.26 7.53 19.75
N SER A 73 12.58 7.53 18.45
CA SER A 73 12.14 8.59 17.54
C SER A 73 11.84 8.05 16.13
N ALA A 74 10.94 8.71 15.41
CA ALA A 74 10.75 8.44 14.00
C ALA A 74 10.44 9.71 13.21
N GLN A 75 10.99 9.75 11.98
CA GLN A 75 10.58 10.69 10.94
C GLN A 75 9.76 9.94 9.90
N LEU A 76 8.49 10.33 9.74
CA LEU A 76 7.57 9.71 8.82
C LEU A 76 7.33 10.59 7.60
N TYR A 77 7.49 10.03 6.41
CA TYR A 77 7.09 10.66 5.15
C TYR A 77 5.94 9.86 4.53
N GLY A 78 4.82 10.53 4.29
CA GLY A 78 3.74 10.01 3.45
C GLY A 78 3.81 10.62 2.07
N VAL A 79 4.00 9.80 1.03
CA VAL A 79 4.08 10.25 -0.37
C VAL A 79 2.83 9.80 -1.11
N ASP A 80 2.09 10.73 -1.69
CA ASP A 80 0.94 10.46 -2.55
C ASP A 80 0.74 11.61 -3.54
N THR A 81 0.01 11.37 -4.64
CA THR A 81 -0.34 12.41 -5.60
C THR A 81 -1.66 13.12 -5.27
N ALA A 82 -2.49 12.54 -4.41
CA ALA A 82 -3.79 13.07 -3.99
C ALA A 82 -3.68 13.84 -2.67
N ALA A 83 -3.85 15.17 -2.71
CA ALA A 83 -3.74 16.03 -1.53
C ALA A 83 -4.79 15.70 -0.45
N SER A 84 -6.00 15.29 -0.86
CA SER A 84 -7.06 14.88 0.06
C SER A 84 -6.70 13.60 0.83
N MET A 85 -6.01 12.65 0.18
CA MET A 85 -5.48 11.46 0.84
C MET A 85 -4.41 11.83 1.87
N LEU A 86 -3.48 12.70 1.50
CA LEU A 86 -2.43 13.19 2.39
C LEU A 86 -2.99 13.92 3.62
N ALA A 87 -4.07 14.68 3.48
CA ALA A 87 -4.73 15.33 4.62
C ALA A 87 -5.25 14.30 5.64
N ILE A 88 -5.84 13.20 5.16
CA ILE A 88 -6.29 12.11 6.04
C ILE A 88 -5.10 11.37 6.66
N TRP A 89 -4.03 11.11 5.87
CA TRP A 89 -2.80 10.53 6.36
C TRP A 89 -2.22 11.34 7.53
N GLN A 90 -2.13 12.68 7.40
CA GLN A 90 -1.64 13.58 8.45
C GLN A 90 -2.50 13.51 9.71
N GLN A 91 -3.83 13.53 9.57
CA GLN A 91 -4.74 13.39 10.71
C GLN A 91 -4.56 12.05 11.44
N ARG A 92 -4.38 10.97 10.68
CA ARG A 92 -4.17 9.63 11.22
C ARG A 92 -2.85 9.53 11.98
N VAL A 93 -1.76 10.08 11.43
CA VAL A 93 -0.47 10.12 12.12
C VAL A 93 -0.53 10.98 13.37
N ALA A 94 -1.17 12.14 13.33
CA ALA A 94 -1.38 12.99 14.50
C ALA A 94 -2.17 12.27 15.60
N HIS A 95 -3.18 11.48 15.22
CA HIS A 95 -3.95 10.67 16.18
C HIS A 95 -3.09 9.57 16.83
N LEU A 96 -2.21 8.92 16.08
CA LEU A 96 -1.27 7.93 16.64
C LEU A 96 -0.39 8.53 17.75
N LEU A 97 0.00 9.80 17.60
CA LEU A 97 0.79 10.54 18.60
C LEU A 97 0.01 10.89 19.86
N SER A 98 -1.30 11.06 19.75
CA SER A 98 -2.16 11.43 20.88
C SER A 98 -2.63 10.23 21.71
N MET A 99 -2.41 9.00 21.23
CA MET A 99 -2.81 7.80 21.97
C MET A 99 -1.89 7.59 23.18
N PRO A 100 -2.43 7.41 24.40
CA PRO A 100 -1.61 7.05 25.53
C PRO A 100 -0.93 5.69 25.23
N LEU A 101 0.38 5.66 25.34
CA LEU A 101 1.13 4.39 25.32
C LEU A 101 0.53 3.50 26.41
N SER A 102 0.09 2.30 26.04
CA SER A 102 -0.56 1.35 26.93
C SER A 102 0.23 1.20 28.24
N SER A 103 -0.46 1.36 29.38
CA SER A 103 0.08 1.36 30.73
C SER A 103 0.47 -0.03 31.23
N THR A 104 1.11 -0.87 30.42
CA THR A 104 1.76 -2.07 30.94
C THR A 104 3.14 -1.67 31.48
N PRO A 105 3.41 -1.89 32.76
CA PRO A 105 4.72 -1.59 33.34
C PRO A 105 5.75 -2.61 32.84
N VAL A 106 6.41 -2.29 31.73
CA VAL A 106 7.64 -3.00 31.35
C VAL A 106 8.78 -2.24 32.03
N SER A 107 9.46 -2.88 32.95
CA SER A 107 10.52 -2.33 33.81
C SER A 107 11.77 -1.84 33.09
N SER A 108 11.72 -1.63 31.76
CA SER A 108 12.83 -1.19 30.91
C SER A 108 12.42 -0.17 29.84
N LEU A 109 11.35 0.59 30.04
CA LEU A 109 10.97 1.65 29.11
C LEU A 109 11.97 2.82 29.11
N PRO A 110 12.35 3.39 27.96
CA PRO A 110 13.08 4.64 27.93
C PRO A 110 12.28 5.72 28.65
N THR A 111 12.92 6.45 29.55
CA THR A 111 12.32 7.50 30.40
C THR A 111 11.95 8.78 29.60
N SER A 112 12.26 8.83 28.31
CA SER A 112 11.99 9.97 27.45
C SER A 112 10.76 9.73 26.57
N PRO A 113 9.88 10.72 26.38
CA PRO A 113 8.76 10.59 25.45
C PRO A 113 9.28 10.36 24.03
N MET A 114 8.67 9.42 23.31
CA MET A 114 8.97 9.19 21.89
C MET A 114 8.71 10.45 21.09
N THR A 115 9.65 10.81 20.21
CA THR A 115 9.51 11.93 19.30
C THR A 115 9.15 11.42 17.91
N LEU A 116 7.99 11.84 17.41
CA LEU A 116 7.53 11.52 16.06
C LEU A 116 7.38 12.81 15.25
N HIS A 117 8.08 12.90 14.15
CA HIS A 117 7.90 13.95 13.15
C HIS A 117 7.25 13.37 11.93
N SER A 118 6.31 14.09 11.31
CA SER A 118 5.66 13.63 10.08
C SER A 118 5.58 14.73 9.04
N GLN A 119 5.77 14.33 7.77
CA GLN A 119 5.66 15.21 6.63
C GLN A 119 4.91 14.51 5.49
N ALA A 120 3.87 15.16 4.98
CA ALA A 120 3.18 14.74 3.77
C ALA A 120 3.83 15.37 2.54
N LEU A 121 4.11 14.56 1.54
CA LEU A 121 4.72 14.99 0.28
C LEU A 121 3.76 14.70 -0.87
N CYS A 122 3.19 15.75 -1.46
CA CYS A 122 2.39 15.64 -2.68
C CYS A 122 3.33 15.49 -3.87
N ALA A 123 3.64 14.25 -4.23
CA ALA A 123 4.66 13.94 -5.24
C ALA A 123 4.34 12.64 -6.00
N ASN A 124 4.92 12.52 -7.20
CA ASN A 124 4.91 11.27 -7.95
C ASN A 124 5.95 10.31 -7.34
N MET A 125 5.54 9.08 -7.07
CA MET A 125 6.43 8.05 -6.52
C MET A 125 7.61 7.66 -7.43
N ALA A 126 7.58 8.05 -8.70
CA ALA A 126 8.68 7.85 -9.65
C ALA A 126 9.72 8.98 -9.63
N ASP A 127 9.44 10.07 -8.90
CA ASP A 127 10.33 11.23 -8.77
C ASP A 127 10.03 11.94 -7.45
N MET A 128 10.59 11.42 -6.38
CA MET A 128 10.37 11.91 -5.02
C MET A 128 11.48 12.89 -4.63
N ALA A 129 11.10 14.07 -4.11
CA ALA A 129 12.02 15.06 -3.58
C ALA A 129 12.64 14.64 -2.23
N LEU A 130 13.15 13.41 -2.16
CA LEU A 130 13.85 12.84 -1.01
C LEU A 130 15.33 12.60 -1.38
N ALA A 131 16.22 12.80 -0.42
CA ALA A 131 17.65 12.58 -0.63
C ALA A 131 17.96 11.09 -0.88
N ASN A 132 19.05 10.83 -1.61
CA ASN A 132 19.57 9.48 -1.77
C ASN A 132 19.91 8.90 -0.40
N GLN A 133 19.62 7.62 -0.19
CA GLN A 133 19.98 6.89 1.02
C GLN A 133 19.54 7.62 2.31
N SER A 134 18.31 8.11 2.34
CA SER A 134 17.77 8.87 3.47
C SER A 134 16.81 8.08 4.36
N ALA A 135 16.22 6.97 3.85
CA ALA A 135 15.21 6.20 4.55
C ALA A 135 15.77 4.89 5.11
N ASP A 136 15.46 4.60 6.37
CA ASP A 136 15.76 3.31 7.01
C ASP A 136 14.75 2.24 6.58
N LEU A 137 13.49 2.65 6.39
CA LEU A 137 12.38 1.82 5.95
C LEU A 137 11.59 2.51 4.84
N VAL A 138 11.50 1.87 3.68
CA VAL A 138 10.60 2.25 2.60
C VAL A 138 9.54 1.18 2.47
N MET A 139 8.27 1.56 2.48
CA MET A 139 7.15 0.65 2.39
C MET A 139 6.11 1.14 1.38
N SER A 140 5.40 0.19 0.75
CA SER A 140 4.28 0.49 -0.17
C SER A 140 3.29 -0.64 -0.20
N SER A 141 2.00 -0.33 -0.16
CA SER A 141 0.92 -1.30 -0.26
C SER A 141 -0.18 -0.80 -1.21
N PHE A 142 -0.55 -1.61 -2.20
CA PHE A 142 -1.60 -1.31 -3.17
C PHE A 142 -1.41 0.00 -3.96
N ALA A 143 -0.16 0.48 -4.15
CA ALA A 143 0.11 1.71 -4.87
C ALA A 143 0.92 1.52 -6.16
N LEU A 144 1.94 0.67 -6.16
CA LEU A 144 2.90 0.57 -7.26
C LEU A 144 2.27 0.13 -8.59
N HIS A 145 1.18 -0.63 -8.56
CA HIS A 145 0.49 -1.10 -9.78
C HIS A 145 -0.07 0.04 -10.66
N TRP A 146 -0.13 1.27 -10.13
CA TRP A 146 -0.46 2.47 -10.91
C TRP A 146 0.71 3.00 -11.74
N THR A 147 1.89 2.41 -11.60
CA THR A 147 3.13 2.78 -12.29
C THR A 147 3.72 1.61 -13.09
N SER A 148 4.93 1.76 -13.57
CA SER A 148 5.71 0.67 -14.17
C SER A 148 6.75 0.15 -13.16
N PRO A 149 7.28 -1.07 -13.35
CA PRO A 149 8.35 -1.63 -12.51
C PRO A 149 9.61 -0.76 -12.40
N SER A 150 9.82 0.20 -13.31
CA SER A 150 10.93 1.15 -13.22
C SER A 150 10.93 2.00 -11.95
N VAL A 151 9.77 2.16 -11.29
CA VAL A 151 9.65 2.84 -9.99
C VAL A 151 10.53 2.21 -8.91
N ILE A 152 10.85 0.92 -9.01
CA ILE A 152 11.68 0.20 -8.05
C ILE A 152 13.08 0.83 -7.93
N ALA A 153 13.61 1.40 -9.01
CA ALA A 153 14.90 2.12 -8.97
C ALA A 153 14.83 3.36 -8.08
N GLU A 154 13.74 4.13 -8.15
CA GLU A 154 13.51 5.32 -7.31
C GLU A 154 13.33 4.93 -5.84
N LEU A 155 12.56 3.87 -5.55
CA LEU A 155 12.46 3.36 -4.18
C LEU A 155 13.84 2.94 -3.65
N GLY A 156 14.63 2.22 -4.44
CA GLY A 156 15.99 1.81 -4.07
C GLY A 156 16.94 2.99 -3.89
N ARG A 157 16.76 4.10 -4.61
CA ARG A 157 17.58 5.30 -4.46
C ARG A 157 17.50 5.91 -3.06
N ILE A 158 16.29 5.94 -2.49
CA ILE A 158 16.05 6.57 -1.19
C ILE A 158 16.36 5.66 0.01
N VAL A 159 16.39 4.34 -0.17
CA VAL A 159 16.73 3.39 0.91
C VAL A 159 18.21 3.51 1.27
N LYS A 160 18.54 3.66 2.56
CA LYS A 160 19.90 3.62 3.11
C LYS A 160 20.60 2.28 2.84
N THR A 161 21.92 2.28 2.93
CA THR A 161 22.68 1.02 3.09
C THR A 161 22.24 0.34 4.38
N LYS A 162 21.89 -0.95 4.31
CA LYS A 162 21.25 -1.77 5.36
C LYS A 162 19.82 -1.34 5.71
N GLY A 163 19.24 -0.37 5.00
CA GLY A 163 17.80 -0.05 5.07
C GLY A 163 16.94 -1.12 4.42
N GLN A 164 15.64 -1.05 4.65
CA GLN A 164 14.70 -2.07 4.20
C GLN A 164 13.65 -1.51 3.23
N LEU A 165 13.28 -2.35 2.26
CA LEU A 165 12.20 -2.09 1.30
C LEU A 165 11.16 -3.19 1.42
N HIS A 166 9.91 -2.84 1.72
CA HIS A 166 8.80 -3.79 1.88
C HIS A 166 7.62 -3.41 1.00
N LEU A 167 7.16 -4.35 0.18
CA LEU A 167 6.16 -4.09 -0.85
C LEU A 167 5.03 -5.11 -0.81
N ALA A 168 3.79 -4.64 -1.03
CA ALA A 168 2.61 -5.44 -1.33
C ALA A 168 1.98 -4.95 -2.63
N ILE A 169 2.21 -5.68 -3.73
CA ILE A 169 1.89 -5.25 -5.09
C ILE A 169 0.80 -6.15 -5.67
N PRO A 170 -0.38 -5.62 -6.05
CA PRO A 170 -1.36 -6.38 -6.82
C PRO A 170 -0.78 -6.83 -8.16
N VAL A 171 -0.95 -8.13 -8.48
CA VAL A 171 -0.38 -8.76 -9.68
C VAL A 171 -1.44 -9.52 -10.48
N ALA A 172 -1.08 -9.99 -11.66
CA ALA A 172 -1.91 -10.85 -12.50
C ALA A 172 -2.43 -12.05 -11.70
N GLY A 173 -3.65 -12.49 -11.99
CA GLY A 173 -4.40 -13.43 -11.16
C GLY A 173 -5.43 -12.76 -10.26
N SER A 174 -5.30 -11.45 -10.01
CA SER A 174 -6.33 -10.64 -9.34
C SER A 174 -7.63 -10.58 -10.13
N PHE A 175 -8.76 -10.42 -9.43
CA PHE A 175 -10.12 -10.38 -9.99
C PHE A 175 -10.52 -11.69 -10.69
N HIS A 176 -9.95 -12.83 -10.27
CA HIS A 176 -10.23 -14.11 -10.90
C HIS A 176 -11.72 -14.46 -10.88
N GLN A 177 -12.38 -14.34 -9.72
CA GLN A 177 -13.80 -14.65 -9.57
C GLN A 177 -14.67 -13.72 -10.44
N VAL A 178 -14.33 -12.44 -10.51
CA VAL A 178 -15.04 -11.45 -11.35
C VAL A 178 -14.88 -11.79 -12.82
N ARG A 179 -13.65 -12.08 -13.28
CA ARG A 179 -13.35 -12.45 -14.68
C ARG A 179 -14.03 -13.74 -15.10
N GLN A 180 -14.05 -14.74 -14.22
CA GLN A 180 -14.68 -16.02 -14.48
C GLN A 180 -16.20 -15.87 -14.66
N ARG A 181 -16.86 -15.09 -13.79
CA ARG A 181 -18.31 -14.94 -13.81
C ARG A 181 -18.80 -13.91 -14.80
N PHE A 182 -18.04 -12.85 -15.04
CA PHE A 182 -18.37 -11.71 -15.90
C PHE A 182 -17.23 -11.43 -16.90
N PRO A 183 -16.98 -12.34 -17.86
CA PRO A 183 -15.77 -12.32 -18.69
C PRO A 183 -15.68 -11.09 -19.63
N LYS A 184 -16.79 -10.41 -19.89
CA LYS A 184 -16.81 -9.16 -20.70
C LYS A 184 -16.77 -7.89 -19.84
N LEU A 185 -16.71 -8.02 -18.51
CA LEU A 185 -16.60 -6.85 -17.64
C LEU A 185 -15.16 -6.29 -17.75
N PRO A 186 -14.96 -5.04 -18.17
CA PRO A 186 -13.63 -4.47 -18.27
C PRO A 186 -13.10 -4.17 -16.87
N VAL A 187 -12.25 -5.03 -16.33
CA VAL A 187 -11.55 -4.84 -15.07
C VAL A 187 -10.07 -4.57 -15.31
N PHE A 188 -9.41 -3.94 -14.34
CA PHE A 188 -8.01 -3.58 -14.43
C PHE A 188 -7.10 -4.81 -14.65
N ASP A 189 -6.16 -4.71 -15.60
CA ASP A 189 -5.14 -5.73 -15.87
C ASP A 189 -3.86 -5.41 -15.12
N PHE A 190 -3.56 -6.23 -14.13
CA PHE A 190 -2.33 -6.12 -13.36
C PHE A 190 -1.16 -6.78 -14.10
N LEU A 191 0.03 -6.21 -13.96
CA LEU A 191 1.25 -6.83 -14.46
C LEU A 191 1.51 -8.16 -13.72
N PRO A 192 2.11 -9.15 -14.40
CA PRO A 192 2.49 -10.39 -13.75
C PRO A 192 3.63 -10.16 -12.74
N SER A 193 3.70 -11.00 -11.71
CA SER A 193 4.71 -10.91 -10.64
C SER A 193 6.15 -10.90 -11.17
N HIS A 194 6.45 -11.69 -12.21
CA HIS A 194 7.78 -11.75 -12.78
C HIS A 194 8.28 -10.40 -13.33
N ALA A 195 7.38 -9.52 -13.79
CA ALA A 195 7.77 -8.18 -14.26
C ALA A 195 8.28 -7.29 -13.11
N TRP A 196 7.65 -7.38 -11.94
CA TRP A 196 8.10 -6.71 -10.72
C TRP A 196 9.36 -7.34 -10.17
N LEU A 197 9.41 -8.67 -10.12
CA LEU A 197 10.56 -9.42 -9.63
C LEU A 197 11.83 -9.15 -10.43
N ALA A 198 11.74 -8.96 -11.75
CA ALA A 198 12.88 -8.60 -12.59
C ALA A 198 13.52 -7.25 -12.18
N ALA A 199 12.67 -6.23 -11.93
CA ALA A 199 13.15 -4.91 -11.48
C ALA A 199 13.73 -4.97 -10.05
N ILE A 200 13.07 -5.71 -9.16
CA ILE A 200 13.51 -5.92 -7.78
C ILE A 200 14.84 -6.67 -7.72
N GLU A 201 15.00 -7.71 -8.52
CA GLU A 201 16.25 -8.48 -8.60
C GLU A 201 17.40 -7.63 -9.14
N THR A 202 17.13 -6.78 -10.14
CA THR A 202 18.12 -5.81 -10.63
C THR A 202 18.58 -4.89 -9.52
N LEU A 203 17.65 -4.31 -8.74
CA LEU A 203 17.98 -3.47 -7.60
C LEU A 203 18.79 -4.24 -6.54
N ARG A 204 18.36 -5.46 -6.20
CA ARG A 204 19.02 -6.31 -5.21
C ARG A 204 20.48 -6.57 -5.59
N GLN A 205 20.74 -6.90 -6.85
CA GLN A 205 22.10 -7.13 -7.35
C GLN A 205 22.95 -5.85 -7.32
N GLN A 206 22.41 -4.72 -7.80
CA GLN A 206 23.12 -3.43 -7.81
C GLN A 206 23.50 -2.95 -6.39
N ARG A 207 22.66 -3.20 -5.40
CA ARG A 207 22.86 -2.79 -4.02
C ARG A 207 23.47 -3.89 -3.14
N GLN A 208 23.78 -5.07 -3.70
CA GLN A 208 24.24 -6.27 -2.96
C GLN A 208 23.28 -6.62 -1.80
N GLY A 209 21.99 -6.41 -2.04
CA GLY A 209 20.94 -6.58 -1.04
C GLY A 209 20.57 -8.04 -0.78
N THR A 210 19.93 -8.28 0.33
CA THR A 210 19.44 -9.59 0.76
C THR A 210 17.93 -9.67 0.62
N LEU A 211 17.41 -10.74 0.02
CA LEU A 211 15.99 -11.07 0.01
C LEU A 211 15.61 -11.60 1.39
N MET A 212 14.69 -10.91 2.07
CA MET A 212 14.21 -11.28 3.41
C MET A 212 13.02 -12.25 3.32
N TYR A 213 12.10 -11.95 2.42
CA TYR A 213 10.96 -12.81 2.09
C TYR A 213 10.39 -12.47 0.71
N GLN A 214 9.73 -13.46 0.10
CA GLN A 214 8.94 -13.33 -1.11
C GLN A 214 7.81 -14.34 -1.07
N ALA A 215 6.58 -13.89 -1.26
CA ALA A 215 5.40 -14.75 -1.34
C ALA A 215 4.34 -14.12 -2.23
N GLU A 216 3.53 -14.94 -2.86
CA GLU A 216 2.24 -14.51 -3.43
C GLU A 216 1.12 -14.93 -2.49
N GLN A 217 0.22 -14.00 -2.19
CA GLN A 217 -0.89 -14.23 -1.27
C GLN A 217 -2.20 -13.69 -1.86
N SER A 218 -3.26 -14.46 -1.65
CA SER A 218 -4.62 -14.06 -2.06
C SER A 218 -5.37 -13.44 -0.90
N PHE A 219 -6.01 -12.30 -1.17
CA PHE A 219 -6.95 -11.64 -0.28
C PHE A 219 -8.28 -11.50 -0.99
N ALA A 220 -9.38 -11.77 -0.31
CA ALA A 220 -10.70 -11.71 -0.91
C ALA A 220 -11.72 -11.07 0.04
N PHE A 221 -12.73 -10.43 -0.56
CA PHE A 221 -13.87 -9.87 0.12
C PHE A 221 -15.14 -10.15 -0.69
N SER A 222 -16.24 -10.50 -0.02
CA SER A 222 -17.50 -10.81 -0.68
C SER A 222 -18.45 -9.61 -0.69
N TYR A 223 -19.09 -9.39 -1.83
CA TYR A 223 -20.14 -8.39 -2.04
C TYR A 223 -21.46 -9.09 -2.32
N ASP A 224 -22.56 -8.48 -1.92
CA ASP A 224 -23.92 -9.06 -2.07
C ASP A 224 -24.26 -9.33 -3.54
N ASN A 225 -23.78 -8.52 -4.46
CA ASN A 225 -24.01 -8.66 -5.91
C ASN A 225 -23.01 -7.81 -6.72
N LEU A 226 -23.07 -7.95 -8.05
CA LEU A 226 -22.20 -7.17 -8.96
C LEU A 226 -22.40 -5.66 -8.81
N LYS A 227 -23.60 -5.17 -8.56
CA LYS A 227 -23.87 -3.73 -8.44
C LYS A 227 -23.13 -3.11 -7.24
N SER A 228 -23.14 -3.80 -6.09
CA SER A 228 -22.40 -3.37 -4.88
C SER A 228 -20.89 -3.43 -5.10
N LEU A 229 -20.39 -4.46 -5.78
CA LEU A 229 -18.99 -4.55 -6.18
C LEU A 229 -18.58 -3.38 -7.09
N LEU A 230 -19.32 -3.10 -8.16
CA LEU A 230 -18.99 -2.00 -9.09
C LEU A 230 -19.01 -0.63 -8.42
N LYS A 231 -19.96 -0.41 -7.50
CA LYS A 231 -19.99 0.81 -6.68
C LYS A 231 -18.69 0.95 -5.86
N ASN A 232 -18.26 -0.15 -5.23
CA ASN A 232 -17.05 -0.18 -4.44
C ASN A 232 -15.79 0.05 -5.30
N LEU A 233 -15.68 -0.66 -6.44
CA LEU A 233 -14.55 -0.49 -7.37
C LEU A 233 -14.41 0.96 -7.85
N LYS A 234 -15.52 1.65 -8.10
CA LYS A 234 -15.50 3.08 -8.46
C LYS A 234 -14.90 3.93 -7.34
N GLN A 235 -15.20 3.65 -6.08
CA GLN A 235 -14.67 4.37 -4.92
C GLN A 235 -13.17 4.10 -4.68
N MET A 236 -12.68 2.95 -5.12
CA MET A 236 -11.27 2.54 -4.98
C MET A 236 -10.34 3.08 -6.08
N GLY A 237 -10.79 3.99 -6.93
CA GLY A 237 -9.96 4.54 -8.00
C GLY A 237 -10.25 3.96 -9.39
N GLY A 238 -11.35 3.24 -9.55
CA GLY A 238 -11.81 2.78 -10.86
C GLY A 238 -11.04 1.56 -11.37
N ALA A 239 -11.30 0.42 -10.79
CA ALA A 239 -10.81 -0.85 -11.31
C ALA A 239 -11.45 -1.26 -12.64
N VAL A 240 -12.30 -0.41 -13.22
CA VAL A 240 -12.87 -0.63 -14.56
C VAL A 240 -11.92 0.01 -15.57
N SER A 241 -11.31 -0.81 -16.41
CA SER A 241 -10.45 -0.34 -17.49
C SER A 241 -11.20 0.66 -18.40
N GLY A 242 -10.68 1.88 -18.53
CA GLY A 242 -11.27 2.88 -19.43
C GLY A 242 -11.03 2.59 -20.92
N LYS A 243 -10.35 1.48 -21.25
CA LYS A 243 -10.00 1.13 -22.64
C LYS A 243 -11.05 0.26 -23.34
N ASP A 244 -11.79 -0.54 -22.57
CA ASP A 244 -12.79 -1.46 -23.09
C ASP A 244 -14.17 -1.05 -22.58
N SER A 245 -15.13 -0.92 -23.51
CA SER A 245 -16.52 -0.65 -23.17
C SER A 245 -17.32 -1.96 -23.21
N ILE A 246 -18.05 -2.25 -22.16
CA ILE A 246 -19.07 -3.29 -22.19
C ILE A 246 -20.35 -2.73 -22.83
N ASP A 247 -20.98 -3.47 -23.72
CA ASP A 247 -22.26 -3.07 -24.29
C ASP A 247 -23.37 -3.05 -23.22
N THR A 248 -24.31 -2.14 -23.38
CA THR A 248 -25.38 -1.89 -22.40
C THR A 248 -26.25 -3.12 -22.14
N ALA A 249 -26.49 -3.96 -23.17
CA ALA A 249 -27.33 -5.15 -23.03
C ALA A 249 -26.61 -6.22 -22.16
N THR A 250 -25.33 -6.45 -22.41
CA THR A 250 -24.50 -7.35 -21.60
C THR A 250 -24.39 -6.86 -20.15
N LEU A 251 -24.14 -5.56 -19.94
CA LEU A 251 -24.07 -5.00 -18.60
C LEU A 251 -25.41 -5.15 -17.86
N ARG A 252 -26.54 -4.85 -18.50
CA ARG A 252 -27.88 -5.03 -17.91
C ARG A 252 -28.10 -6.49 -17.50
N ARG A 253 -27.75 -7.44 -18.36
CA ARG A 253 -27.85 -8.88 -18.07
C ARG A 253 -26.99 -9.25 -16.86
N TYR A 254 -25.73 -8.77 -16.76
CA TYR A 254 -24.88 -9.02 -15.61
C TYR A 254 -25.44 -8.44 -14.31
N LEU A 255 -26.04 -7.24 -14.36
CA LEU A 255 -26.65 -6.59 -13.20
C LEU A 255 -27.94 -7.27 -12.70
N GLN A 256 -28.54 -8.17 -13.49
CA GLN A 256 -29.68 -8.99 -13.05
C GLN A 256 -29.24 -10.13 -12.13
N ASP A 257 -27.96 -10.49 -12.16
CA ASP A 257 -27.39 -11.47 -11.23
C ASP A 257 -27.27 -10.87 -9.83
N GLN A 258 -28.15 -11.31 -8.92
CA GLN A 258 -28.20 -10.84 -7.54
C GLN A 258 -27.41 -11.73 -6.59
N SER A 259 -26.67 -12.71 -7.10
CA SER A 259 -25.90 -13.61 -6.24
C SER A 259 -24.62 -12.92 -5.73
N PRO A 260 -24.13 -13.31 -4.54
CA PRO A 260 -22.89 -12.80 -4.01
C PRO A 260 -21.71 -13.03 -4.95
N ILE A 261 -20.76 -12.08 -4.96
CA ILE A 261 -19.56 -12.12 -5.79
C ILE A 261 -18.32 -11.79 -4.95
N GLY A 262 -17.28 -12.60 -5.07
CA GLY A 262 -15.97 -12.31 -4.47
C GLY A 262 -15.16 -11.36 -5.32
N LEU A 263 -14.53 -10.40 -4.67
CA LEU A 263 -13.42 -9.63 -5.21
C LEU A 263 -12.14 -10.19 -4.59
N ASP A 264 -11.26 -10.70 -5.42
CA ASP A 264 -10.01 -11.29 -4.99
C ASP A 264 -8.82 -10.53 -5.60
N TYR A 265 -7.78 -10.35 -4.78
CA TYR A 265 -6.48 -9.83 -5.23
C TYR A 265 -5.40 -10.84 -4.97
N GLN A 266 -4.55 -11.05 -5.97
CA GLN A 266 -3.28 -11.74 -5.82
C GLN A 266 -2.20 -10.69 -5.56
N LEU A 267 -1.52 -10.77 -4.42
CA LEU A 267 -0.47 -9.81 -4.03
C LEU A 267 0.89 -10.47 -4.01
N LEU A 268 1.86 -9.86 -4.70
CA LEU A 268 3.27 -10.11 -4.47
C LEU A 268 3.69 -9.37 -3.19
N MET A 269 4.03 -10.14 -2.15
CA MET A 269 4.61 -9.66 -0.90
C MET A 269 6.11 -9.88 -0.93
N ILE A 270 6.92 -8.82 -0.79
CA ILE A 270 8.37 -8.93 -0.86
C ILE A 270 9.06 -7.96 0.08
N GLY A 271 10.14 -8.41 0.74
CA GLY A 271 11.00 -7.63 1.59
C GLY A 271 12.47 -7.78 1.22
N LEU A 272 13.18 -6.67 1.11
CA LEU A 272 14.61 -6.59 0.83
C LEU A 272 15.33 -5.80 1.93
N GLN A 273 16.54 -6.18 2.25
CA GLN A 273 17.52 -5.35 2.91
C GLN A 273 18.58 -4.93 1.87
N LEU A 274 18.86 -3.62 1.73
CA LEU A 274 19.71 -3.06 0.69
C LEU A 274 21.06 -2.56 1.25
#